data_eee128054ed186e1fc16cc788fbe955f
#
_entry.id   eee128054ed186e1fc16cc788fbe955f
#
_cell.length_a   1.000
_cell.length_b   1.000
_cell.length_c   1.000
_cell.angle_alpha   90.00
_cell.angle_beta   90.00
_cell.angle_gamma   90.00
#
_symmetry.space_group_name_H-M   'P 1'
#
loop_
_entity.id
_entity.type
_entity.pdbx_description
1 polymer ?
#
loop_
_entity_poly.entity_id
_entity_poly.type
_entity_poly.pdbx_seq_one_letter_code
_entity_poly.pdbx_strand_id
1 'polypeptide(L)'
;RLLGSEKKGYKIIEWGLAHWLELSDLDWLAIRTKAAGKSHRPKRRTPHPHQKLAIQKAKTHFINRAADRGRLIMPCASGKSLTAYWIAKEIDASTIVIALPSLSLIKQTVKDWTREFTANRENPTWICICSDKTVGELDDADDDIFVKDLYDLGLPVTTEANQIIGFLKDSGASKKIIFTTYMSSPILAEACKSANVSIDFCVFDEAHKTAGRKNKRAATLLNNS
;
A
#
# COMPACT_ATOMS: atom_id res chain seq x y z
N ARG A 1 -13.59 19.62 -20.92
CA ARG A 1 -12.70 18.93 -21.90
C ARG A 1 -11.45 19.77 -22.10
N LEU A 2 -10.41 19.53 -21.36
CA LEU A 2 -9.06 19.98 -21.69
C LEU A 2 -8.38 18.82 -22.40
N LEU A 3 -8.52 18.79 -23.69
CA LEU A 3 -7.83 17.88 -24.58
C LEU A 3 -6.39 18.37 -24.80
N GLY A 4 -5.44 17.52 -24.45
CA GLY A 4 -4.20 17.40 -25.22
C GLY A 4 -3.12 18.41 -24.92
N SER A 5 -2.21 18.08 -24.03
CA SER A 5 -0.80 18.37 -24.25
C SER A 5 0.07 17.26 -23.67
N GLU A 6 0.24 16.20 -24.44
CA GLU A 6 1.29 15.19 -24.21
C GLU A 6 2.71 15.72 -24.52
N LYS A 7 2.94 17.01 -24.38
CA LYS A 7 4.28 17.58 -24.59
C LYS A 7 4.81 18.11 -23.28
N LYS A 8 5.43 17.26 -22.48
CA LYS A 8 6.38 17.55 -21.37
C LYS A 8 6.25 16.65 -20.16
N GLY A 9 5.94 15.36 -20.30
CA GLY A 9 6.09 14.43 -19.17
C GLY A 9 5.19 14.68 -17.93
N TYR A 10 4.13 15.48 -18.07
CA TYR A 10 3.16 15.68 -17.01
C TYR A 10 2.05 14.65 -17.10
N LYS A 11 1.86 13.89 -16.02
CA LYS A 11 0.70 13.00 -15.88
C LYS A 11 -0.50 13.84 -15.47
N ILE A 12 -1.52 13.93 -16.33
CA ILE A 12 -2.79 14.59 -15.99
C ILE A 12 -3.63 13.58 -15.20
N ILE A 13 -4.02 13.95 -13.99
CA ILE A 13 -4.97 13.19 -13.18
C ILE A 13 -6.29 13.97 -13.20
N GLU A 14 -7.35 13.36 -13.72
CA GLU A 14 -8.69 13.94 -13.68
C GLU A 14 -9.34 13.59 -12.33
N TRP A 15 -9.72 14.60 -11.59
CA TRP A 15 -10.49 14.47 -10.36
C TRP A 15 -11.94 14.86 -10.62
N GLY A 16 -12.84 13.90 -10.46
CA GLY A 16 -14.27 14.19 -10.48
C GLY A 16 -14.75 14.90 -9.21
N LEU A 17 -15.98 15.42 -9.24
CA LEU A 17 -16.58 16.12 -8.09
C LEU A 17 -16.56 15.26 -6.80
N ALA A 18 -16.77 13.96 -6.91
CA ALA A 18 -16.74 13.05 -5.79
C ALA A 18 -15.42 13.11 -5.01
N HIS A 19 -14.28 13.16 -5.71
CA HIS A 19 -12.97 13.28 -5.08
C HIS A 19 -12.81 14.59 -4.27
N TRP A 20 -13.37 15.70 -4.78
CA TRP A 20 -13.31 16.99 -4.10
C TRP A 20 -14.20 17.01 -2.85
N LEU A 21 -15.33 16.31 -2.88
CA LEU A 21 -16.26 16.21 -1.75
C LEU A 21 -15.76 15.30 -0.62
N GLU A 22 -14.87 14.36 -0.93
CA GLU A 22 -14.23 13.48 0.06
C GLU A 22 -13.06 14.13 0.81
N LEU A 23 -12.61 15.31 0.36
CA LEU A 23 -11.49 15.99 1.00
C LEU A 23 -11.91 16.55 2.37
N SER A 24 -11.14 16.19 3.39
CA SER A 24 -11.27 16.77 4.72
C SER A 24 -10.79 18.24 4.75
N ASP A 25 -11.16 18.99 5.79
CA ASP A 25 -10.65 20.35 6.00
C ASP A 25 -9.13 20.42 6.03
N LEU A 26 -8.47 19.36 6.53
CA LEU A 26 -7.00 19.25 6.54
C LEU A 26 -6.44 19.09 5.13
N ASP A 27 -7.10 18.34 4.26
CA ASP A 27 -6.70 18.18 2.86
C ASP A 27 -6.86 19.51 2.12
N TRP A 28 -7.97 20.21 2.34
CA TRP A 28 -8.18 21.54 1.79
C TRP A 28 -7.15 22.57 2.27
N LEU A 29 -6.78 22.52 3.55
CA LEU A 29 -5.72 23.35 4.09
C LEU A 29 -4.37 23.04 3.43
N ALA A 30 -4.05 21.76 3.22
CA ALA A 30 -2.84 21.33 2.54
C ALA A 30 -2.79 21.84 1.09
N ILE A 31 -3.88 21.70 0.34
CA ILE A 31 -4.00 22.19 -1.03
C ILE A 31 -3.79 23.70 -1.10
N ARG A 32 -4.52 24.47 -0.26
CA ARG A 32 -4.39 25.93 -0.19
C ARG A 32 -2.97 26.37 0.18
N THR A 33 -2.35 25.69 1.14
CA THR A 33 -0.98 25.98 1.59
C THR A 33 0.02 25.73 0.46
N LYS A 34 -0.14 24.64 -0.28
CA LYS A 34 0.71 24.30 -1.42
C LYS A 34 0.49 25.24 -2.60
N ALA A 35 -0.76 25.62 -2.88
CA ALA A 35 -1.09 26.59 -3.92
C ALA A 35 -0.51 28.00 -3.60
N ALA A 36 -0.38 28.34 -2.33
CA ALA A 36 0.28 29.57 -1.87
C ALA A 36 1.84 29.45 -1.86
N GLY A 37 2.41 28.40 -2.46
CA GLY A 37 3.85 28.19 -2.50
C GLY A 37 4.48 27.75 -1.16
N LYS A 38 3.67 27.44 -0.16
CA LYS A 38 4.12 26.96 1.14
C LYS A 38 4.11 25.45 1.19
N SER A 39 5.06 24.85 1.89
CA SER A 39 5.09 23.39 2.12
C SER A 39 4.13 23.05 3.26
N HIS A 40 3.07 22.30 2.95
CA HIS A 40 2.27 21.64 4.00
C HIS A 40 2.85 20.26 4.28
N ARG A 41 3.19 20.04 5.52
CA ARG A 41 3.76 18.77 5.94
C ARG A 41 2.98 18.22 7.13
N PRO A 42 2.44 17.00 7.01
CA PRO A 42 1.75 16.38 8.14
C PRO A 42 2.73 16.15 9.31
N LYS A 43 2.21 16.27 10.52
CA LYS A 43 2.98 15.94 11.71
C LYS A 43 3.22 14.43 11.76
N ARG A 44 4.45 14.02 12.05
CA ARG A 44 4.81 12.61 12.26
C ARG A 44 3.99 12.03 13.40
N ARG A 45 3.44 10.85 13.19
CA ARG A 45 2.83 10.06 14.26
C ARG A 45 3.91 9.36 15.06
N THR A 46 3.67 9.16 16.34
CA THR A 46 4.53 8.39 17.24
C THR A 46 3.83 7.11 17.65
N PRO A 47 4.52 5.96 17.62
CA PRO A 47 3.92 4.70 18.05
C PRO A 47 3.46 4.76 19.50
N HIS A 48 2.28 4.23 19.79
CA HIS A 48 1.80 4.00 21.16
C HIS A 48 2.64 2.91 21.86
N PRO A 49 2.58 2.80 23.21
CA PRO A 49 3.38 1.81 23.94
C PRO A 49 3.25 0.37 23.45
N HIS A 50 2.03 -0.08 23.13
CA HIS A 50 1.77 -1.41 22.61
C HIS A 50 2.35 -1.62 21.20
N GLN A 51 2.33 -0.57 20.35
CA GLN A 51 2.94 -0.59 19.04
C GLN A 51 4.47 -0.60 19.12
N LYS A 52 5.06 0.19 20.02
CA LYS A 52 6.51 0.16 20.27
C LYS A 52 6.99 -1.24 20.67
N LEU A 53 6.24 -1.91 21.55
CA LEU A 53 6.54 -3.27 21.96
C LEU A 53 6.45 -4.24 20.76
N ALA A 54 5.43 -4.10 19.92
CA ALA A 54 5.27 -4.92 18.72
C ALA A 54 6.42 -4.71 17.74
N ILE A 55 6.83 -3.47 17.48
CA ILE A 55 7.96 -3.11 16.60
C ILE A 55 9.26 -3.72 17.14
N GLN A 56 9.53 -3.58 18.45
CA GLN A 56 10.74 -4.15 19.06
C GLN A 56 10.77 -5.67 18.96
N LYS A 57 9.64 -6.34 19.22
CA LYS A 57 9.53 -7.79 19.07
C LYS A 57 9.73 -8.24 17.62
N ALA A 58 9.16 -7.51 16.65
CA ALA A 58 9.35 -7.78 15.23
C ALA A 58 10.82 -7.62 14.82
N LYS A 59 11.50 -6.55 15.25
CA LYS A 59 12.93 -6.37 15.01
C LYS A 59 13.75 -7.55 15.53
N THR A 60 13.53 -7.93 16.78
CA THR A 60 14.22 -9.10 17.37
C THR A 60 13.94 -10.37 16.60
N HIS A 61 12.69 -10.56 16.14
CA HIS A 61 12.27 -11.75 15.41
C HIS A 61 12.89 -11.84 14.02
N PHE A 62 12.81 -10.79 13.22
CA PHE A 62 13.27 -10.79 11.83
C PHE A 62 14.78 -10.56 11.70
N ILE A 63 15.35 -9.65 12.50
CA ILE A 63 16.78 -9.31 12.38
C ILE A 63 17.65 -10.22 13.26
N ASN A 64 17.37 -10.28 14.57
CA ASN A 64 18.29 -10.97 15.48
C ASN A 64 18.15 -12.49 15.40
N ARG A 65 16.94 -13.01 15.10
CA ARG A 65 16.69 -14.45 14.96
C ARG A 65 16.66 -14.91 13.51
N ALA A 66 16.78 -13.98 12.56
CA ALA A 66 16.71 -14.23 11.12
C ALA A 66 15.49 -15.09 10.72
N ALA A 67 14.34 -14.85 11.38
CA ALA A 67 13.11 -15.54 11.05
C ALA A 67 12.51 -14.95 9.75
N ASP A 68 12.10 -15.81 8.85
CA ASP A 68 11.49 -15.45 7.57
C ASP A 68 10.00 -15.09 7.67
N ARG A 69 9.32 -15.54 8.72
CA ARG A 69 7.88 -15.36 8.93
C ARG A 69 7.55 -14.98 10.36
N GLY A 70 6.51 -14.16 10.53
CA GLY A 70 6.00 -13.78 11.83
C GLY A 70 4.50 -13.56 11.83
N ARG A 71 3.88 -13.62 13.00
CA ARG A 71 2.46 -13.32 13.20
C ARG A 71 2.30 -12.21 14.22
N LEU A 72 1.66 -11.12 13.82
CA LEU A 72 1.31 -10.00 14.68
C LEU A 72 -0.19 -10.07 15.01
N ILE A 73 -0.51 -10.26 16.29
CA ILE A 73 -1.89 -10.27 16.78
C ILE A 73 -2.12 -8.98 17.54
N MET A 74 -3.03 -8.16 17.04
CA MET A 74 -3.43 -6.90 17.65
C MET A 74 -4.96 -6.74 17.57
N PRO A 75 -5.59 -6.08 18.57
CA PRO A 75 -7.03 -5.79 18.54
C PRO A 75 -7.43 -4.98 17.30
N CYS A 76 -8.71 -5.00 16.96
CA CYS A 76 -9.25 -4.08 15.96
C CYS A 76 -9.00 -2.63 16.37
N ALA A 77 -8.88 -1.73 15.39
CA ALA A 77 -8.63 -0.30 15.59
C ALA A 77 -7.35 0.06 16.39
N SER A 78 -6.46 -0.89 16.68
CA SER A 78 -5.20 -0.65 17.41
C SER A 78 -4.07 -0.07 16.53
N GLY A 79 -4.34 0.23 15.27
CA GLY A 79 -3.37 0.79 14.33
C GLY A 79 -2.41 -0.23 13.74
N LYS A 80 -2.91 -1.44 13.38
CA LYS A 80 -2.13 -2.52 12.74
C LYS A 80 -1.37 -2.04 11.51
N SER A 81 -2.04 -1.31 10.59
CA SER A 81 -1.43 -0.80 9.36
C SER A 81 -0.23 0.11 9.65
N LEU A 82 -0.35 1.04 10.59
CA LEU A 82 0.77 1.90 11.00
C LEU A 82 1.87 1.13 11.72
N THR A 83 1.52 0.11 12.50
CA THR A 83 2.52 -0.75 13.14
C THR A 83 3.33 -1.49 12.08
N ALA A 84 2.69 -2.01 11.03
CA ALA A 84 3.37 -2.63 9.89
C ALA A 84 4.30 -1.65 9.16
N TYR A 85 3.88 -0.39 8.96
CA TYR A 85 4.72 0.67 8.42
C TYR A 85 6.00 0.87 9.26
N TRP A 86 5.87 1.00 10.58
CA TRP A 86 7.03 1.19 11.45
C TRP A 86 7.91 -0.05 11.54
N ILE A 87 7.36 -1.27 11.45
CA ILE A 87 8.14 -2.50 11.35
C ILE A 87 8.96 -2.49 10.07
N ALA A 88 8.33 -2.21 8.91
CA ALA A 88 9.02 -2.12 7.63
C ALA A 88 10.18 -1.11 7.65
N LYS A 89 9.97 0.02 8.32
CA LYS A 89 10.99 1.05 8.52
C LYS A 89 12.12 0.58 9.43
N GLU A 90 11.80 -0.12 10.52
CA GLU A 90 12.79 -0.60 11.50
C GLU A 90 13.69 -1.71 10.94
N ILE A 91 13.19 -2.53 10.02
CA ILE A 91 13.97 -3.55 9.32
C ILE A 91 14.62 -3.05 8.03
N ASP A 92 14.46 -1.75 7.74
CA ASP A 92 14.98 -1.05 6.55
C ASP A 92 14.61 -1.71 5.21
N ALA A 93 13.36 -2.17 5.10
CA ALA A 93 12.84 -2.78 3.88
C ALA A 93 12.76 -1.75 2.75
N SER A 94 13.23 -2.12 1.57
CA SER A 94 13.21 -1.30 0.34
C SER A 94 12.06 -1.69 -0.58
N THR A 95 11.81 -2.98 -0.77
CA THR A 95 10.69 -3.51 -1.56
C THR A 95 9.64 -4.11 -0.64
N ILE A 96 8.52 -3.39 -0.48
CA ILE A 96 7.48 -3.73 0.50
C ILE A 96 6.19 -4.08 -0.24
N VAL A 97 5.61 -5.22 0.10
CA VAL A 97 4.30 -5.67 -0.38
C VAL A 97 3.28 -5.62 0.75
N ILE A 98 2.11 -5.04 0.46
CA ILE A 98 0.97 -5.04 1.36
C ILE A 98 -0.21 -5.71 0.65
N ALA A 99 -0.53 -6.92 1.10
CA ALA A 99 -1.65 -7.70 0.59
C ALA A 99 -2.86 -7.53 1.52
N LEU A 100 -3.98 -7.08 0.93
CA LEU A 100 -5.22 -6.77 1.65
C LEU A 100 -6.41 -7.50 1.00
N PRO A 101 -7.47 -7.76 1.77
CA PRO A 101 -8.64 -8.48 1.25
C PRO A 101 -9.55 -7.62 0.36
N SER A 102 -9.55 -6.30 0.49
CA SER A 102 -10.45 -5.40 -0.24
C SER A 102 -9.76 -4.12 -0.71
N LEU A 103 -10.37 -3.46 -1.72
CA LEU A 103 -9.90 -2.18 -2.26
C LEU A 103 -10.09 -1.02 -1.27
N SER A 104 -11.15 -1.05 -0.46
CA SER A 104 -11.37 -0.05 0.59
C SER A 104 -10.25 -0.05 1.63
N LEU A 105 -9.79 -1.23 2.04
CA LEU A 105 -8.63 -1.36 2.92
C LEU A 105 -7.33 -0.92 2.24
N ILE A 106 -7.17 -1.15 0.94
CA ILE A 106 -6.05 -0.60 0.16
C ILE A 106 -6.10 0.93 0.23
N LYS A 107 -7.25 1.56 -0.10
CA LYS A 107 -7.41 3.03 -0.08
C LYS A 107 -7.04 3.62 1.29
N GLN A 108 -7.54 3.02 2.36
CA GLN A 108 -7.24 3.44 3.73
C GLN A 108 -5.73 3.31 4.05
N THR A 109 -5.13 2.17 3.72
CA THR A 109 -3.71 1.91 3.99
C THR A 109 -2.81 2.83 3.17
N VAL A 110 -3.11 3.05 1.90
CA VAL A 110 -2.44 4.03 1.04
C VAL A 110 -2.43 5.40 1.69
N LYS A 111 -3.60 5.90 2.14
CA LYS A 111 -3.73 7.21 2.78
C LYS A 111 -2.83 7.32 4.02
N ASP A 112 -2.84 6.31 4.88
CA ASP A 112 -2.05 6.30 6.10
C ASP A 112 -0.55 6.25 5.81
N TRP A 113 -0.11 5.37 4.93
CA TRP A 113 1.30 5.19 4.61
C TRP A 113 1.86 6.40 3.85
N THR A 114 1.13 6.93 2.86
CA THR A 114 1.53 8.15 2.13
C THR A 114 1.71 9.32 3.08
N ARG A 115 0.81 9.49 4.06
CA ARG A 115 0.93 10.52 5.07
C ARG A 115 2.22 10.37 5.88
N GLU A 116 2.57 9.16 6.31
CA GLU A 116 3.77 8.92 7.11
C GLU A 116 5.06 9.09 6.28
N PHE A 117 5.10 8.63 5.04
CA PHE A 117 6.23 8.88 4.14
C PHE A 117 6.43 10.38 3.91
N THR A 118 5.35 11.13 3.63
CA THR A 118 5.39 12.58 3.50
C THR A 118 5.89 13.26 4.77
N ALA A 119 5.41 12.84 5.94
CA ALA A 119 5.85 13.34 7.23
C ALA A 119 7.35 13.07 7.48
N ASN A 120 7.87 11.98 6.95
CA ASN A 120 9.28 11.59 7.09
C ASN A 120 10.21 12.11 5.98
N ARG A 121 9.70 12.84 4.99
CA ARG A 121 10.42 13.30 3.77
C ARG A 121 10.93 12.13 2.91
N GLU A 122 10.25 11.03 2.95
CA GLU A 122 10.51 9.90 2.10
C GLU A 122 9.57 9.97 0.88
N ASN A 123 10.07 9.62 -0.28
CA ASN A 123 9.30 9.65 -1.52
C ASN A 123 9.43 8.29 -2.24
N PRO A 124 8.75 7.26 -1.75
CA PRO A 124 8.75 5.96 -2.41
C PRO A 124 7.97 6.00 -3.72
N THR A 125 8.22 5.02 -4.59
CA THR A 125 7.35 4.73 -5.72
C THR A 125 6.28 3.72 -5.33
N TRP A 126 5.10 3.83 -5.97
CA TRP A 126 3.91 3.08 -5.61
C TRP A 126 3.28 2.42 -6.82
N ILE A 127 2.76 1.22 -6.62
CA ILE A 127 1.93 0.52 -7.60
C ILE A 127 0.84 -0.27 -6.87
N CYS A 128 -0.34 -0.38 -7.48
CA CYS A 128 -1.39 -1.26 -7.00
C CYS A 128 -1.66 -2.35 -8.04
N ILE A 129 -1.64 -3.61 -7.59
CA ILE A 129 -1.90 -4.78 -8.43
C ILE A 129 -3.25 -5.34 -8.04
N CYS A 130 -4.28 -4.96 -8.78
CA CYS A 130 -5.64 -5.43 -8.61
C CYS A 130 -6.39 -5.36 -9.95
N SER A 131 -7.49 -6.09 -10.06
CA SER A 131 -8.33 -6.14 -11.26
C SER A 131 -9.71 -5.53 -11.01
N ASP A 132 -10.38 -5.05 -12.06
CA ASP A 132 -11.75 -4.52 -11.98
C ASP A 132 -12.76 -5.53 -11.40
N LYS A 133 -12.47 -6.83 -11.52
CA LYS A 133 -13.31 -7.90 -10.95
C LYS A 133 -13.38 -7.83 -9.43
N THR A 134 -12.39 -7.25 -8.77
CA THR A 134 -12.38 -7.06 -7.31
C THR A 134 -13.25 -5.89 -6.87
N VAL A 135 -13.67 -5.01 -7.79
CA VAL A 135 -14.60 -3.89 -7.53
C VAL A 135 -16.04 -4.40 -7.34
N GLY A 136 -16.40 -5.52 -7.99
CA GLY A 136 -17.75 -6.10 -7.95
C GLY A 136 -17.99 -7.15 -6.86
N GLU A 137 -16.94 -7.68 -6.25
CA GLU A 137 -17.04 -8.66 -5.16
C GLU A 137 -17.07 -7.95 -3.79
N LEU A 138 -18.04 -7.05 -3.62
CA LEU A 138 -18.37 -6.49 -2.32
C LEU A 138 -19.24 -7.52 -1.59
N ASP A 139 -18.59 -8.46 -0.94
CA ASP A 139 -19.23 -9.26 0.09
C ASP A 139 -19.44 -8.39 1.32
N ASP A 140 -20.74 -8.30 1.67
CA ASP A 140 -21.31 -8.10 2.98
C ASP A 140 -20.43 -7.43 4.04
N ALA A 141 -20.88 -6.28 4.43
CA ALA A 141 -20.75 -5.70 5.75
C ALA A 141 -19.69 -4.59 5.94
N ASP A 142 -20.20 -3.51 6.45
CA ASP A 142 -19.57 -2.57 7.37
C ASP A 142 -18.37 -1.69 6.92
N ASP A 143 -18.02 -1.67 5.65
CA ASP A 143 -17.02 -0.70 5.19
C ASP A 143 -17.70 0.55 4.59
N ASP A 144 -17.79 1.61 5.38
CA ASP A 144 -18.31 2.94 4.99
C ASP A 144 -17.51 3.59 3.84
N ILE A 145 -16.42 2.97 3.38
CA ILE A 145 -15.58 3.48 2.30
C ILE A 145 -15.84 2.68 1.03
N PHE A 146 -16.71 3.21 0.19
CA PHE A 146 -17.03 2.61 -1.10
C PHE A 146 -15.99 3.03 -2.16
N VAL A 147 -15.24 2.06 -2.72
CA VAL A 147 -14.37 2.28 -3.88
C VAL A 147 -15.15 1.86 -5.12
N LYS A 148 -15.69 2.85 -5.84
CA LYS A 148 -16.49 2.61 -7.06
C LYS A 148 -15.63 2.27 -8.28
N ASP A 149 -14.38 2.76 -8.30
CA ASP A 149 -13.48 2.64 -9.42
C ASP A 149 -12.03 2.51 -8.92
N LEU A 150 -11.19 1.81 -9.68
CA LEU A 150 -9.76 1.69 -9.42
C LEU A 150 -9.03 3.05 -9.41
N TYR A 151 -9.56 4.04 -10.14
CA TYR A 151 -9.04 5.41 -10.14
C TYR A 151 -9.15 6.10 -8.77
N ASP A 152 -10.08 5.66 -7.93
CA ASP A 152 -10.27 6.19 -6.58
C ASP A 152 -9.11 5.88 -5.63
N LEU A 153 -8.22 4.97 -6.00
CA LEU A 153 -7.05 4.62 -5.20
C LEU A 153 -5.96 5.69 -5.24
N GLY A 154 -5.96 6.58 -6.24
CA GLY A 154 -4.93 7.62 -6.40
C GLY A 154 -3.52 7.09 -6.66
N LEU A 155 -3.39 5.82 -7.06
CA LEU A 155 -2.14 5.14 -7.40
C LEU A 155 -2.21 4.56 -8.82
N PRO A 156 -1.06 4.33 -9.47
CA PRO A 156 -1.01 3.51 -10.66
C PRO A 156 -1.53 2.09 -10.37
N VAL A 157 -2.55 1.68 -11.11
CA VAL A 157 -3.17 0.35 -10.98
C VAL A 157 -2.92 -0.44 -12.25
N THR A 158 -2.52 -1.69 -12.13
CA THR A 158 -2.28 -2.57 -13.27
C THR A 158 -2.37 -4.05 -12.89
N THR A 159 -2.72 -4.88 -13.87
CA THR A 159 -2.53 -6.33 -13.85
C THR A 159 -1.57 -6.80 -14.95
N GLU A 160 -1.02 -5.85 -15.73
CA GLU A 160 -0.12 -6.12 -16.82
C GLU A 160 1.27 -6.52 -16.34
N ALA A 161 1.67 -7.77 -16.63
CA ALA A 161 2.93 -8.34 -16.16
C ALA A 161 4.15 -7.48 -16.53
N ASN A 162 4.20 -6.94 -17.76
CA ASN A 162 5.32 -6.12 -18.20
C ASN A 162 5.45 -4.80 -17.43
N GLN A 163 4.33 -4.18 -17.06
CA GLN A 163 4.34 -2.97 -16.23
C GLN A 163 4.84 -3.25 -14.81
N ILE A 164 4.40 -4.38 -14.24
CA ILE A 164 4.85 -4.82 -12.91
C ILE A 164 6.34 -5.12 -12.93
N ILE A 165 6.83 -5.87 -13.93
CA ILE A 165 8.25 -6.19 -14.09
C ILE A 165 9.08 -4.91 -14.28
N GLY A 166 8.59 -3.96 -15.10
CA GLY A 166 9.23 -2.65 -15.28
C GLY A 166 9.36 -1.89 -13.96
N PHE A 167 8.28 -1.83 -13.16
CA PHE A 167 8.29 -1.22 -11.85
C PHE A 167 9.27 -1.91 -10.88
N LEU A 168 9.30 -3.24 -10.87
CA LEU A 168 10.20 -4.01 -10.01
C LEU A 168 11.67 -3.78 -10.35
N LYS A 169 12.00 -3.67 -11.65
CA LYS A 169 13.38 -3.45 -12.14
C LYS A 169 13.84 -1.99 -12.09
N ASP A 170 12.94 -1.04 -11.89
CA ASP A 170 13.31 0.38 -11.80
C ASP A 170 14.28 0.61 -10.63
N SER A 171 15.51 0.99 -10.93
CA SER A 171 16.56 1.27 -9.96
C SER A 171 16.55 2.72 -9.44
N GLY A 172 15.69 3.58 -9.99
CA GLY A 172 15.65 5.00 -9.62
C GLY A 172 14.98 5.28 -8.27
N ALA A 173 14.21 4.33 -7.74
CA ALA A 173 13.51 4.49 -6.48
C ALA A 173 14.24 3.82 -5.31
N SER A 174 14.43 4.57 -4.23
CA SER A 174 15.03 4.06 -2.99
C SER A 174 14.10 3.09 -2.24
N LYS A 175 12.79 3.26 -2.39
CA LYS A 175 11.75 2.39 -1.80
C LYS A 175 10.63 2.16 -2.78
N LYS A 176 10.15 0.92 -2.85
CA LYS A 176 9.04 0.46 -3.67
C LYS A 176 7.93 -0.09 -2.81
N ILE A 177 6.74 0.46 -2.95
CA ILE A 177 5.56 0.04 -2.19
C ILE A 177 4.55 -0.57 -3.16
N ILE A 178 4.18 -1.81 -2.93
CA ILE A 178 3.30 -2.58 -3.78
C ILE A 178 2.06 -2.95 -2.97
N PHE A 179 0.91 -2.43 -3.36
CA PHE A 179 -0.36 -2.89 -2.84
C PHE A 179 -0.92 -3.98 -3.74
N THR A 180 -1.50 -5.00 -3.16
CA THR A 180 -2.17 -6.05 -3.93
C THR A 180 -3.37 -6.59 -3.18
N THR A 181 -4.38 -7.02 -3.92
CA THR A 181 -5.43 -7.87 -3.34
C THR A 181 -4.93 -9.31 -3.26
N TYR A 182 -5.52 -10.10 -2.36
CA TYR A 182 -5.21 -11.52 -2.28
C TYR A 182 -5.44 -12.27 -3.61
N MET A 183 -6.44 -11.84 -4.38
CA MET A 183 -6.78 -12.43 -5.68
C MET A 183 -5.72 -12.16 -6.74
N SER A 184 -5.07 -11.01 -6.67
CA SER A 184 -4.04 -10.58 -7.64
C SER A 184 -2.60 -10.94 -7.22
N SER A 185 -2.42 -11.46 -6.01
CA SER A 185 -1.09 -11.84 -5.50
C SER A 185 -0.33 -12.86 -6.37
N PRO A 186 -0.96 -13.82 -7.08
CA PRO A 186 -0.24 -14.71 -7.98
C PRO A 186 0.42 -13.97 -9.16
N ILE A 187 -0.20 -12.91 -9.66
CA ILE A 187 0.36 -12.08 -10.74
C ILE A 187 1.66 -11.43 -10.29
N LEU A 188 1.66 -10.87 -9.07
CA LEU A 188 2.86 -10.29 -8.48
C LEU A 188 3.95 -11.34 -8.27
N ALA A 189 3.62 -12.52 -7.75
CA ALA A 189 4.59 -13.58 -7.52
C ALA A 189 5.29 -14.01 -8.81
N GLU A 190 4.54 -14.14 -9.90
CA GLU A 190 5.11 -14.47 -11.21
C GLU A 190 5.97 -13.35 -11.79
N ALA A 191 5.53 -12.11 -11.62
CA ALA A 191 6.32 -10.94 -12.02
C ALA A 191 7.64 -10.84 -11.25
N CYS A 192 7.65 -11.11 -9.95
CA CYS A 192 8.87 -11.14 -9.13
C CYS A 192 9.86 -12.21 -9.63
N LYS A 193 9.38 -13.42 -9.95
CA LYS A 193 10.21 -14.48 -10.53
C LYS A 193 10.80 -14.04 -11.88
N SER A 194 9.97 -13.52 -12.76
CA SER A 194 10.39 -13.07 -14.09
C SER A 194 11.35 -11.88 -14.03
N ALA A 195 11.21 -11.02 -13.04
CA ALA A 195 12.08 -9.89 -12.80
C ALA A 195 13.40 -10.29 -12.09
N ASN A 196 13.46 -11.45 -11.47
CA ASN A 196 14.51 -11.88 -10.54
C ASN A 196 14.71 -10.88 -9.39
N VAL A 197 13.60 -10.42 -8.80
CA VAL A 197 13.56 -9.46 -7.70
C VAL A 197 12.95 -10.11 -6.48
N SER A 198 13.64 -10.00 -5.35
CA SER A 198 13.13 -10.43 -4.04
C SER A 198 12.32 -9.31 -3.36
N ILE A 199 11.39 -9.71 -2.53
CA ILE A 199 10.60 -8.81 -1.67
C ILE A 199 11.25 -8.83 -0.30
N ASP A 200 11.59 -7.64 0.23
CA ASP A 200 12.25 -7.53 1.54
C ASP A 200 11.26 -7.69 2.69
N PHE A 201 10.02 -7.25 2.50
CA PHE A 201 8.98 -7.33 3.51
C PHE A 201 7.59 -7.47 2.91
N CYS A 202 6.84 -8.44 3.37
CA CYS A 202 5.47 -8.66 2.95
C CYS A 202 4.51 -8.64 4.16
N VAL A 203 3.45 -7.84 4.06
CA VAL A 203 2.39 -7.74 5.06
C VAL A 203 1.12 -8.36 4.51
N PHE A 204 0.55 -9.30 5.24
CA PHE A 204 -0.78 -9.86 4.97
C PHE A 204 -1.72 -9.39 6.06
N ASP A 205 -2.54 -8.38 5.76
CA ASP A 205 -3.55 -7.89 6.71
C ASP A 205 -4.81 -8.76 6.64
N GLU A 206 -5.47 -8.96 7.77
CA GLU A 206 -6.62 -9.85 7.89
C GLU A 206 -6.34 -11.29 7.38
N ALA A 207 -5.14 -11.81 7.62
CA ALA A 207 -4.68 -13.10 7.10
C ALA A 207 -5.58 -14.30 7.50
N HIS A 208 -6.41 -14.15 8.52
CA HIS A 208 -7.41 -15.16 8.89
C HIS A 208 -8.49 -15.35 7.82
N LYS A 209 -8.81 -14.33 7.03
CA LYS A 209 -9.73 -14.42 5.89
C LYS A 209 -9.15 -15.28 4.74
N THR A 210 -7.84 -15.57 4.76
CA THR A 210 -7.15 -16.40 3.76
C THR A 210 -7.08 -17.87 4.14
N ALA A 211 -7.50 -18.25 5.35
CA ALA A 211 -7.37 -19.59 5.92
C ALA A 211 -8.47 -20.59 5.47
N GLY A 212 -9.03 -20.48 4.26
CA GLY A 212 -10.05 -21.36 3.72
C GLY A 212 -9.61 -22.06 2.43
N ARG A 213 -10.30 -23.20 2.08
CA ARG A 213 -10.02 -23.98 0.85
C ARG A 213 -10.10 -23.14 -0.45
N LYS A 214 -10.79 -22.00 -0.46
CA LYS A 214 -10.92 -21.08 -1.60
C LYS A 214 -9.70 -20.16 -1.81
N ASN A 215 -8.82 -20.01 -0.83
CA ASN A 215 -7.77 -18.97 -0.84
C ASN A 215 -6.33 -19.51 -0.92
N LYS A 216 -6.11 -20.64 -1.61
CA LYS A 216 -4.75 -21.11 -1.95
C LYS A 216 -3.90 -20.07 -2.71
N ARG A 217 -4.55 -19.06 -3.32
CA ARG A 217 -3.88 -18.01 -4.10
C ARG A 217 -3.06 -17.04 -3.24
N ALA A 218 -3.52 -16.72 -2.03
CA ALA A 218 -2.73 -15.88 -1.11
C ALA A 218 -1.42 -16.55 -0.64
N ALA A 219 -1.40 -17.88 -0.60
CA ALA A 219 -0.20 -18.66 -0.23
C ALA A 219 0.91 -18.61 -1.30
N THR A 220 0.61 -18.16 -2.53
CA THR A 220 1.59 -18.16 -3.62
C THR A 220 2.73 -17.17 -3.36
N LEU A 221 2.45 -16.00 -2.76
CA LEU A 221 3.48 -15.06 -2.34
C LEU A 221 4.32 -15.59 -1.18
N LEU A 222 3.71 -16.38 -0.27
CA LEU A 222 4.40 -16.96 0.88
C LEU A 222 5.38 -18.10 0.52
N ASN A 223 5.17 -18.75 -0.62
CA ASN A 223 5.96 -19.90 -1.05
C ASN A 223 7.07 -19.54 -2.05
N ASN A 224 7.14 -18.28 -2.47
CA ASN A 224 8.05 -17.80 -3.51
C ASN A 224 8.98 -16.67 -3.03
N SER A 225 9.00 -16.41 -1.72
CA SER A 225 9.93 -15.46 -1.06
C SER A 225 11.08 -16.23 -0.41
#